data_7d42d86f56cc359ba138e75870e4b44e
#
_entry.id   7d42d86f56cc359ba138e75870e4b44e
#
_cell.length_a   1.000
_cell.length_b   1.000
_cell.length_c   1.000
_cell.angle_alpha   90.00
_cell.angle_beta   90.00
_cell.angle_gamma   90.00
#
_symmetry.space_group_name_H-M   'P 1'
#
loop_
_entity.id
_entity.type
_entity.pdbx_description
1 polymer ?
#
loop_
_entity_poly.entity_id
_entity_poly.type
_entity_poly.pdbx_seq_one_letter_code
_entity_poly.pdbx_strand_id
1 'polypeptide(L)'
;NTDEVQDIWWLNRCFLGLVLFSSLFPCVGNSDFIWKERVRRGMPNSKMFRPVQVGTKKRYTYARAQEVLGMPHLLDLQTKSYEWFCKEGLRDVFADISPIEDSAHKWALHFGEYYFKKEKYSIDECKTRDATYSAPLQVKVQLVNKETGEIKEHDLFMGDFPIMTDTGTFIINGAERVIVSQLVRSPGVYYKKEMDTFGKEIYSAQLIPNRGAWIELETDANGVVSV
;
A
#
# COMPACT_ATOMS: atom_id res chain seq x y z
N ASN A 1 27.54 15.96 1.26
CA ASN A 1 26.38 15.61 0.42
C ASN A 1 25.98 14.14 0.61
N THR A 2 26.19 13.64 1.82
CA THR A 2 25.78 12.29 2.27
C THR A 2 24.42 12.30 2.95
N ASP A 3 23.88 13.46 3.27
CA ASP A 3 22.62 13.60 4.01
C ASP A 3 21.38 13.48 3.10
N GLU A 4 21.45 13.89 1.83
CA GLU A 4 20.35 13.75 0.86
C GLU A 4 20.03 12.30 0.49
N VAL A 5 20.98 11.38 0.65
CA VAL A 5 20.77 9.96 0.32
C VAL A 5 20.04 9.22 1.45
N GLN A 6 20.14 9.70 2.69
CA GLN A 6 19.47 9.07 3.83
C GLN A 6 17.97 9.35 3.84
N ASP A 7 17.54 10.55 3.43
CA ASP A 7 16.11 10.89 3.38
C ASP A 7 15.35 10.10 2.30
N ILE A 8 16.03 9.79 1.19
CA ILE A 8 15.47 8.92 0.13
C ILE A 8 15.35 7.47 0.61
N TRP A 9 16.23 7.03 1.50
CA TRP A 9 16.21 5.68 2.06
C TRP A 9 15.06 5.47 3.06
N TRP A 10 14.71 6.49 3.82
CA TRP A 10 13.56 6.44 4.73
C TRP A 10 12.23 6.43 3.99
N LEU A 11 12.09 7.27 2.98
CA LEU A 11 10.93 7.25 2.08
C LEU A 11 10.76 5.89 1.41
N ASN A 12 11.83 5.28 0.93
CA ASN A 12 11.78 3.95 0.35
C ASN A 12 11.40 2.86 1.36
N ARG A 13 11.76 2.99 2.62
CA ARG A 13 11.42 1.99 3.66
C ARG A 13 9.98 2.10 4.14
N CYS A 14 9.46 3.30 4.29
CA CYS A 14 8.03 3.52 4.58
C CYS A 14 7.14 3.20 3.37
N PHE A 15 7.61 3.50 2.15
CA PHE A 15 6.87 3.20 0.92
C PHE A 15 6.98 1.74 0.47
N LEU A 16 8.00 1.00 0.84
CA LEU A 16 8.03 -0.46 0.66
C LEU A 16 6.93 -1.15 1.48
N GLY A 17 6.55 -0.59 2.62
CA GLY A 17 5.34 -1.02 3.35
C GLY A 17 4.06 -0.80 2.53
N LEU A 18 3.97 0.29 1.79
CA LEU A 18 2.80 0.64 0.96
C LEU A 18 2.70 -0.23 -0.30
N VAL A 19 3.82 -0.60 -0.89
CA VAL A 19 3.87 -1.46 -2.09
C VAL A 19 3.46 -2.89 -1.76
N LEU A 20 3.69 -3.36 -0.54
CA LEU A 20 3.25 -4.70 -0.10
C LEU A 20 1.74 -4.82 0.08
N PHE A 21 1.00 -3.70 0.11
CA PHE A 21 -0.43 -3.72 0.39
C PHE A 21 -1.34 -3.72 -0.85
N SER A 22 -0.80 -3.60 -2.06
CA SER A 22 -1.61 -3.84 -3.26
C SER A 22 -2.04 -5.31 -3.42
N SER A 23 -1.51 -6.20 -2.57
CA SER A 23 -1.84 -7.64 -2.57
C SER A 23 -3.01 -8.02 -1.65
N LEU A 24 -3.60 -7.08 -0.91
CA LEU A 24 -4.75 -7.36 -0.03
C LEU A 24 -6.13 -7.08 -0.64
N PHE A 25 -6.20 -6.76 -1.95
CA PHE A 25 -7.46 -6.97 -2.64
C PHE A 25 -7.59 -8.46 -2.94
N PRO A 26 -8.57 -9.15 -2.34
CA PRO A 26 -8.90 -10.48 -2.80
C PRO A 26 -9.31 -10.32 -4.28
N CYS A 27 -8.51 -10.87 -5.17
CA CYS A 27 -9.00 -11.18 -6.51
C CYS A 27 -10.28 -11.97 -6.30
N VAL A 28 -11.40 -11.32 -6.52
CA VAL A 28 -12.70 -11.97 -6.56
C VAL A 28 -12.60 -13.02 -7.66
N GLY A 29 -12.27 -14.23 -7.25
CA GLY A 29 -12.33 -15.40 -8.08
C GLY A 29 -13.77 -15.55 -8.58
N ASN A 30 -13.94 -15.93 -9.83
CA ASN A 30 -15.17 -16.22 -10.57
C ASN A 30 -15.77 -15.10 -11.42
N SER A 31 -14.96 -14.39 -12.20
CA SER A 31 -15.48 -13.64 -13.35
C SER A 31 -15.91 -14.53 -14.52
N ASP A 32 -15.43 -15.77 -14.63
CA ASP A 32 -15.73 -16.65 -15.77
C ASP A 32 -17.11 -17.30 -15.75
N PHE A 33 -17.75 -17.39 -14.57
CA PHE A 33 -19.08 -18.00 -14.49
C PHE A 33 -20.21 -17.02 -14.81
N ILE A 34 -20.02 -15.74 -14.57
CA ILE A 34 -21.04 -14.71 -14.84
C ILE A 34 -21.09 -14.34 -16.33
N TRP A 35 -20.01 -14.52 -17.07
CA TRP A 35 -19.96 -14.19 -18.51
C TRP A 35 -20.73 -15.15 -19.37
N LYS A 36 -20.81 -16.45 -19.04
CA LYS A 36 -21.44 -17.46 -19.87
C LYS A 36 -22.96 -17.47 -19.84
N GLU A 37 -23.59 -16.99 -18.78
CA GLU A 37 -25.03 -17.06 -18.64
C GLU A 37 -25.77 -15.83 -19.19
N ARG A 38 -25.10 -14.71 -19.34
CA ARG A 38 -25.71 -13.45 -19.83
C ARG A 38 -25.71 -13.28 -21.34
N VAL A 39 -24.91 -14.02 -22.06
CA VAL A 39 -24.86 -13.98 -23.54
C VAL A 39 -26.09 -14.64 -24.20
N ARG A 40 -26.89 -15.44 -23.47
CA ARG A 40 -28.07 -16.17 -24.01
C ARG A 40 -29.41 -15.44 -23.90
N ARG A 41 -29.49 -14.30 -23.21
CA ARG A 41 -30.72 -13.48 -23.20
C ARG A 41 -30.65 -12.49 -24.33
N GLY A 42 -31.50 -12.72 -25.35
CA GLY A 42 -31.59 -11.95 -26.58
C GLY A 42 -31.52 -10.43 -26.31
N MET A 43 -30.67 -9.76 -27.07
CA MET A 43 -30.57 -8.31 -27.05
C MET A 43 -31.91 -7.70 -27.47
N PRO A 44 -32.52 -6.83 -26.65
CA PRO A 44 -33.64 -6.05 -27.14
C PRO A 44 -33.15 -5.13 -28.26
N ASN A 45 -33.89 -5.03 -29.32
CA ASN A 45 -33.74 -4.10 -30.45
C ASN A 45 -33.82 -2.65 -29.93
N SER A 46 -32.79 -2.17 -29.26
CA SER A 46 -32.72 -0.83 -28.69
C SER A 46 -31.97 0.09 -29.63
N LYS A 47 -32.56 1.24 -29.85
CA LYS A 47 -32.06 2.38 -30.62
C LYS A 47 -30.54 2.49 -30.62
N MET A 48 -29.98 2.71 -31.79
CA MET A 48 -28.55 2.66 -32.12
C MET A 48 -27.67 3.59 -31.29
N PHE A 49 -28.25 4.47 -30.45
CA PHE A 49 -27.53 5.42 -29.58
C PHE A 49 -28.40 5.78 -28.37
N ARG A 50 -27.74 5.91 -27.22
CA ARG A 50 -28.37 6.29 -25.95
C ARG A 50 -27.72 7.56 -25.42
N PRO A 51 -28.51 8.54 -24.91
CA PRO A 51 -27.91 9.68 -24.21
C PRO A 51 -27.38 9.23 -22.85
N VAL A 52 -26.12 9.56 -22.56
CA VAL A 52 -25.46 9.30 -21.28
C VAL A 52 -24.98 10.64 -20.72
N GLN A 53 -25.23 10.87 -19.45
CA GLN A 53 -24.72 12.04 -18.74
C GLN A 53 -23.25 11.80 -18.37
N VAL A 54 -22.35 12.65 -18.89
CA VAL A 54 -20.92 12.60 -18.56
C VAL A 54 -20.55 13.96 -17.95
N GLY A 55 -20.46 14.01 -16.63
CA GLY A 55 -20.32 15.27 -15.93
C GLY A 55 -21.51 16.21 -16.16
N THR A 56 -21.25 17.43 -16.60
CA THR A 56 -22.27 18.45 -16.88
C THR A 56 -22.88 18.35 -18.30
N LYS A 57 -22.31 17.52 -19.19
CA LYS A 57 -22.73 17.43 -20.59
C LYS A 57 -23.40 16.10 -20.91
N LYS A 58 -24.44 16.15 -21.75
CA LYS A 58 -25.08 14.96 -22.34
C LYS A 58 -24.30 14.51 -23.57
N ARG A 59 -23.89 13.24 -23.60
CA ARG A 59 -23.23 12.61 -24.75
C ARG A 59 -24.05 11.41 -25.22
N TYR A 60 -23.92 11.05 -26.50
CA TYR A 60 -24.57 9.86 -27.03
C TYR A 60 -23.55 8.71 -27.09
N THR A 61 -23.91 7.56 -26.50
CA THR A 61 -23.12 6.34 -26.64
C THR A 61 -23.68 5.47 -27.74
N TYR A 62 -22.78 4.92 -28.56
CA TYR A 62 -23.08 3.95 -29.62
C TYR A 62 -22.77 2.52 -29.16
N ALA A 63 -22.43 2.31 -27.89
CA ALA A 63 -22.16 0.99 -27.36
C ALA A 63 -23.37 0.07 -27.48
N ARG A 64 -23.19 -1.10 -28.06
CA ARG A 64 -24.21 -2.14 -28.19
C ARG A 64 -24.45 -2.90 -26.91
N ALA A 65 -23.41 -3.04 -26.09
CA ALA A 65 -23.50 -3.63 -24.76
C ALA A 65 -23.90 -2.58 -23.72
N GLN A 66 -24.67 -2.98 -22.73
CA GLN A 66 -24.99 -2.15 -21.59
C GLN A 66 -23.76 -2.09 -20.68
N GLU A 67 -23.39 -0.90 -20.25
CA GLU A 67 -22.32 -0.76 -19.24
C GLU A 67 -22.76 -1.48 -17.96
N VAL A 68 -21.97 -2.47 -17.55
CA VAL A 68 -22.21 -3.24 -16.33
C VAL A 68 -21.49 -2.57 -15.15
N LEU A 69 -20.35 -1.95 -15.44
CA LEU A 69 -19.55 -1.22 -14.47
C LEU A 69 -19.36 0.21 -14.98
N GLY A 70 -19.51 1.20 -14.09
CA GLY A 70 -19.13 2.57 -14.38
C GLY A 70 -17.63 2.67 -14.66
N MET A 71 -17.22 3.71 -15.39
CA MET A 71 -15.79 3.96 -15.61
C MET A 71 -15.12 4.25 -14.28
N PRO A 72 -14.09 3.48 -13.87
CA PRO A 72 -13.40 3.72 -12.62
C PRO A 72 -12.65 5.06 -12.69
N HIS A 73 -12.55 5.72 -11.54
CA HIS A 73 -11.72 6.91 -11.42
C HIS A 73 -10.25 6.49 -11.49
N LEU A 74 -9.50 7.02 -12.47
CA LEU A 74 -8.14 6.54 -12.76
C LEU A 74 -7.14 6.83 -11.63
N LEU A 75 -7.43 7.81 -10.78
CA LEU A 75 -6.59 8.20 -9.64
C LEU A 75 -6.97 7.48 -8.34
N ASP A 76 -8.03 6.68 -8.33
CA ASP A 76 -8.51 5.99 -7.12
C ASP A 76 -7.42 5.10 -6.50
N LEU A 77 -6.56 4.52 -7.31
CA LEU A 77 -5.50 3.66 -6.83
C LEU A 77 -4.52 4.42 -5.92
N GLN A 78 -4.08 5.60 -6.36
CA GLN A 78 -3.16 6.43 -5.60
C GLN A 78 -3.85 7.07 -4.39
N THR A 79 -5.01 7.69 -4.60
CA THR A 79 -5.71 8.44 -3.54
C THR A 79 -6.20 7.53 -2.42
N LYS A 80 -6.83 6.39 -2.75
CA LYS A 80 -7.30 5.43 -1.74
C LYS A 80 -6.16 4.75 -1.00
N SER A 81 -5.05 4.44 -1.70
CA SER A 81 -3.86 3.88 -1.07
C SER A 81 -3.23 4.84 -0.06
N TYR A 82 -3.14 6.12 -0.42
CA TYR A 82 -2.61 7.14 0.49
C TYR A 82 -3.56 7.42 1.66
N GLU A 83 -4.86 7.47 1.41
CA GLU A 83 -5.87 7.63 2.45
C GLU A 83 -5.83 6.47 3.46
N TRP A 84 -5.73 5.25 2.97
CA TRP A 84 -5.55 4.07 3.81
C TRP A 84 -4.25 4.16 4.62
N PHE A 85 -3.14 4.56 4.01
CA PHE A 85 -1.87 4.74 4.71
C PHE A 85 -2.00 5.74 5.87
N CYS A 86 -2.63 6.89 5.62
CA CYS A 86 -2.82 7.92 6.64
C CYS A 86 -3.78 7.50 7.76
N LYS A 87 -4.78 6.65 7.48
CA LYS A 87 -5.81 6.28 8.47
C LYS A 87 -5.51 4.98 9.22
N GLU A 88 -4.98 3.99 8.51
CA GLU A 88 -4.81 2.63 9.03
C GLU A 88 -3.35 2.21 9.05
N GLY A 89 -2.62 2.40 7.94
CA GLY A 89 -1.28 1.88 7.79
C GLY A 89 -0.29 2.40 8.83
N LEU A 90 -0.35 3.69 9.16
CA LEU A 90 0.48 4.26 10.22
C LEU A 90 0.13 3.69 11.59
N ARG A 91 -1.18 3.50 11.86
CA ARG A 91 -1.62 2.90 13.13
C ARG A 91 -1.10 1.48 13.28
N ASP A 92 -1.18 0.68 12.22
CA ASP A 92 -0.69 -0.69 12.24
C ASP A 92 0.83 -0.75 12.46
N VAL A 93 1.59 0.15 11.82
CA VAL A 93 3.04 0.26 12.04
C VAL A 93 3.37 0.62 13.49
N PHE A 94 2.66 1.59 14.08
CA PHE A 94 2.89 1.96 15.47
C PHE A 94 2.46 0.84 16.44
N ALA A 95 1.40 0.10 16.14
CA ALA A 95 0.96 -1.04 16.93
C ALA A 95 1.96 -2.20 16.89
N ASP A 96 2.56 -2.46 15.72
CA ASP A 96 3.57 -3.51 15.55
C ASP A 96 4.88 -3.22 16.31
N ILE A 97 5.25 -1.94 16.41
CA ILE A 97 6.48 -1.52 17.10
C ILE A 97 6.26 -1.38 18.61
N SER A 98 5.04 -1.07 19.04
CA SER A 98 4.68 -0.84 20.44
C SER A 98 4.44 -2.18 21.18
N PRO A 99 4.96 -2.34 22.41
CA PRO A 99 5.83 -1.45 23.16
C PRO A 99 7.32 -1.63 22.82
N ILE A 100 8.09 -0.55 22.91
CA ILE A 100 9.55 -0.63 22.92
C ILE A 100 9.99 -0.75 24.35
N GLU A 101 10.58 -1.89 24.72
CA GLU A 101 11.05 -2.16 26.06
C GLU A 101 12.58 -2.01 26.18
N ASP A 102 13.02 -1.52 27.32
CA ASP A 102 14.44 -1.53 27.67
C ASP A 102 14.95 -2.96 27.91
N SER A 103 16.24 -3.18 27.70
CA SER A 103 16.91 -4.47 27.95
C SER A 103 16.75 -4.98 29.40
N ALA A 104 16.58 -4.08 30.37
CA ALA A 104 16.30 -4.38 31.77
C ALA A 104 14.80 -4.54 32.08
N HIS A 105 13.91 -4.41 31.08
CA HIS A 105 12.45 -4.45 31.20
C HIS A 105 11.86 -3.49 32.25
N LYS A 106 12.58 -2.43 32.60
CA LYS A 106 12.14 -1.41 33.56
C LYS A 106 11.27 -0.35 32.95
N TRP A 107 11.55 -0.01 31.70
CA TRP A 107 10.86 1.03 30.94
C TRP A 107 10.17 0.44 29.73
N ALA A 108 8.96 0.91 29.46
CA ALA A 108 8.22 0.60 28.26
C ALA A 108 7.71 1.89 27.61
N LEU A 109 7.99 2.05 26.32
CA LEU A 109 7.50 3.16 25.51
C LEU A 109 6.34 2.66 24.65
N HIS A 110 5.18 3.24 24.83
CA HIS A 110 3.98 2.94 24.07
C HIS A 110 3.68 4.09 23.10
N PHE A 111 3.38 3.75 21.85
CA PHE A 111 2.86 4.69 20.87
C PHE A 111 1.34 4.70 20.92
N GLY A 112 0.75 5.89 21.01
CA GLY A 112 -0.70 6.11 21.03
C GLY A 112 -1.21 6.70 19.74
N GLU A 113 -2.10 7.67 19.86
CA GLU A 113 -2.70 8.37 18.73
C GLU A 113 -1.68 9.25 18.02
N TYR A 114 -1.81 9.33 16.69
CA TYR A 114 -1.01 10.22 15.87
C TYR A 114 -1.90 11.22 15.13
N TYR A 115 -1.33 12.35 14.80
CA TYR A 115 -2.00 13.40 14.04
C TYR A 115 -1.03 14.21 13.20
N PHE A 116 -1.52 14.69 12.08
CA PHE A 116 -0.79 15.60 11.21
C PHE A 116 -1.10 17.03 11.61
N LYS A 117 -0.07 17.83 11.78
CA LYS A 117 -0.23 19.28 11.93
C LYS A 117 -0.53 19.91 10.57
N LYS A 118 -0.92 21.18 10.62
CA LYS A 118 -1.14 21.95 9.40
C LYS A 118 0.15 22.07 8.60
N GLU A 119 0.02 21.95 7.29
CA GLU A 119 1.09 22.17 6.33
C GLU A 119 1.72 23.56 6.49
N LYS A 120 3.01 23.64 6.26
CA LYS A 120 3.80 24.87 6.47
C LYS A 120 3.66 25.84 5.30
N TYR A 121 3.56 25.32 4.07
CA TYR A 121 3.48 26.09 2.84
C TYR A 121 2.33 25.58 1.98
N SER A 122 1.76 26.48 1.17
CA SER A 122 0.78 26.10 0.14
C SER A 122 1.46 25.39 -1.04
N ILE A 123 0.64 24.71 -1.86
CA ILE A 123 1.11 23.99 -3.05
C ILE A 123 1.93 24.90 -3.99
N ASP A 124 1.42 26.12 -4.27
CA ASP A 124 2.06 27.07 -5.16
C ASP A 124 3.36 27.64 -4.57
N GLU A 125 3.37 27.87 -3.27
CA GLU A 125 4.58 28.30 -2.57
C GLU A 125 5.67 27.23 -2.60
N CYS A 126 5.30 25.95 -2.42
CA CYS A 126 6.23 24.83 -2.51
C CYS A 126 6.88 24.74 -3.90
N LYS A 127 6.10 24.94 -4.97
CA LYS A 127 6.61 24.95 -6.34
C LYS A 127 7.54 26.12 -6.62
N THR A 128 7.24 27.29 -6.05
CA THR A 128 8.03 28.52 -6.28
C THR A 128 9.33 28.53 -5.46
N ARG A 129 9.32 27.91 -4.29
CA ARG A 129 10.45 27.92 -3.34
C ARG A 129 11.29 26.65 -3.37
N ASP A 130 11.04 25.74 -4.31
CA ASP A 130 11.66 24.42 -4.38
C ASP A 130 11.55 23.64 -3.05
N ALA A 131 10.40 23.78 -2.37
CA ALA A 131 10.14 23.14 -1.09
C ALA A 131 9.29 21.86 -1.28
N THR A 132 9.29 21.01 -0.25
CA THR A 132 8.43 19.83 -0.21
C THR A 132 7.09 20.17 0.46
N TYR A 133 5.99 19.77 -0.17
CA TYR A 133 4.66 19.89 0.41
C TYR A 133 4.46 18.80 1.45
N SER A 134 4.61 19.15 2.73
CA SER A 134 4.62 18.19 3.84
C SER A 134 3.89 18.75 5.06
N ALA A 135 3.45 17.83 5.92
CA ALA A 135 2.91 18.14 7.24
C ALA A 135 3.70 17.42 8.33
N PRO A 136 3.95 18.10 9.46
CA PRO A 136 4.58 17.48 10.61
C PRO A 136 3.70 16.40 11.22
N LEU A 137 4.22 15.17 11.33
CA LEU A 137 3.58 14.07 12.04
C LEU A 137 3.95 14.14 13.52
N GLN A 138 2.94 14.13 14.37
CA GLN A 138 3.10 14.00 15.81
C GLN A 138 2.40 12.76 16.32
N VAL A 139 3.03 12.11 17.29
CA VAL A 139 2.55 10.90 17.93
C VAL A 139 2.54 11.11 19.44
N LYS A 140 1.46 10.78 20.10
CA LYS A 140 1.39 10.72 21.55
C LYS A 140 2.13 9.48 22.01
N VAL A 141 3.10 9.67 22.84
CA VAL A 141 3.87 8.58 23.45
C VAL A 141 3.68 8.54 24.94
N GLN A 142 3.60 7.33 25.48
CA GLN A 142 3.51 7.08 26.92
C GLN A 142 4.74 6.31 27.36
N LEU A 143 5.54 6.92 28.23
CA LEU A 143 6.67 6.25 28.87
C LEU A 143 6.20 5.71 30.22
N VAL A 144 6.21 4.42 30.36
CA VAL A 144 5.78 3.70 31.57
C VAL A 144 7.01 3.17 32.31
N ASN A 145 7.15 3.56 33.57
CA ASN A 145 8.11 2.93 34.46
C ASN A 145 7.43 1.74 35.16
N LYS A 146 7.86 0.52 34.86
CA LYS A 146 7.27 -0.70 35.41
C LYS A 146 7.59 -0.92 36.90
N GLU A 147 8.64 -0.31 37.43
CA GLU A 147 9.00 -0.43 38.84
C GLU A 147 8.16 0.50 39.73
N THR A 148 7.98 1.77 39.30
CA THR A 148 7.26 2.78 40.11
C THR A 148 5.81 2.94 39.69
N GLY A 149 5.41 2.42 38.53
CA GLY A 149 4.07 2.62 37.96
C GLY A 149 3.83 4.05 37.43
N GLU A 150 4.87 4.86 37.33
CA GLU A 150 4.78 6.24 36.82
C GLU A 150 4.60 6.23 35.30
N ILE A 151 3.61 6.98 34.78
CA ILE A 151 3.32 7.16 33.36
C ILE A 151 3.57 8.62 32.99
N LYS A 152 4.43 8.85 32.01
CA LYS A 152 4.67 10.17 31.41
C LYS A 152 4.19 10.18 29.98
N GLU A 153 3.32 11.13 29.66
CA GLU A 153 2.81 11.34 28.30
C GLU A 153 3.47 12.57 27.68
N HIS A 154 3.81 12.43 26.39
CA HIS A 154 4.37 13.54 25.61
C HIS A 154 4.02 13.39 24.13
N ASP A 155 3.86 14.54 23.45
CA ASP A 155 3.69 14.57 22.00
C ASP A 155 5.07 14.60 21.32
N LEU A 156 5.40 13.54 20.61
CA LEU A 156 6.70 13.40 19.95
C LEU A 156 6.57 13.78 18.47
N PHE A 157 7.46 14.65 18.01
CA PHE A 157 7.62 14.95 16.59
C PHE A 157 8.39 13.82 15.90
N MET A 158 7.76 13.16 14.94
CA MET A 158 8.36 12.02 14.22
C MET A 158 9.06 12.45 12.92
N GLY A 159 8.60 13.54 12.30
CA GLY A 159 9.15 14.05 11.05
C GLY A 159 8.11 14.76 10.20
N ASP A 160 8.57 15.31 9.08
CA ASP A 160 7.70 15.91 8.08
C ASP A 160 7.34 14.87 7.02
N PHE A 161 6.03 14.60 6.88
CA PHE A 161 5.52 13.65 5.90
C PHE A 161 4.97 14.38 4.68
N PRO A 162 5.34 13.97 3.46
CA PRO A 162 4.80 14.55 2.26
C PRO A 162 3.29 14.28 2.15
N ILE A 163 2.53 15.31 1.80
CA ILE A 163 1.08 15.24 1.62
C ILE A 163 0.77 15.11 0.13
N MET A 164 -0.21 14.26 -0.16
CA MET A 164 -0.74 14.11 -1.51
C MET A 164 -1.62 15.30 -1.87
N THR A 165 -1.47 15.82 -3.08
CA THR A 165 -2.36 16.84 -3.64
C THR A 165 -3.69 16.23 -4.09
N ASP A 166 -4.68 17.06 -4.36
CA ASP A 166 -6.00 16.62 -4.88
C ASP A 166 -5.89 15.88 -6.22
N THR A 167 -4.80 16.09 -6.95
CA THR A 167 -4.51 15.44 -8.24
C THR A 167 -3.79 14.10 -8.09
N GLY A 168 -3.55 13.62 -6.86
CA GLY A 168 -2.86 12.36 -6.60
C GLY A 168 -1.34 12.41 -6.78
N THR A 169 -0.75 13.61 -6.73
CA THR A 169 0.68 13.85 -6.90
C THR A 169 1.32 14.30 -5.58
N PHE A 170 2.64 14.22 -5.50
CA PHE A 170 3.44 14.76 -4.41
C PHE A 170 4.35 15.86 -4.93
N ILE A 171 4.55 16.90 -4.14
CA ILE A 171 5.52 17.96 -4.46
C ILE A 171 6.73 17.76 -3.57
N ILE A 172 7.84 17.41 -4.19
CA ILE A 172 9.12 17.16 -3.52
C ILE A 172 10.16 18.05 -4.14
N ASN A 173 10.76 18.93 -3.33
CA ASN A 173 11.74 19.92 -3.79
C ASN A 173 11.21 20.73 -5.01
N GLY A 174 9.98 21.20 -4.92
CA GLY A 174 9.32 21.97 -5.97
C GLY A 174 8.84 21.17 -7.19
N ALA A 175 9.29 19.93 -7.36
CA ALA A 175 8.91 19.07 -8.47
C ALA A 175 7.68 18.23 -8.14
N GLU A 176 6.70 18.22 -9.04
CA GLU A 176 5.52 17.39 -8.93
C GLU A 176 5.84 15.95 -9.36
N ARG A 177 5.61 14.99 -8.49
CA ARG A 177 5.96 13.58 -8.68
C ARG A 177 4.78 12.69 -8.41
N VAL A 178 4.73 11.55 -9.09
CA VAL A 178 3.72 10.51 -8.91
C VAL A 178 4.40 9.22 -8.50
N ILE A 179 3.78 8.50 -7.56
CA ILE A 179 4.23 7.17 -7.18
C ILE A 179 3.61 6.16 -8.14
N VAL A 180 4.46 5.43 -8.83
CA VAL A 180 4.04 4.37 -9.75
C VAL A 180 3.80 3.09 -8.97
N SER A 181 2.60 2.50 -9.11
CA SER A 181 2.28 1.21 -8.50
C SER A 181 3.15 0.11 -9.08
N GLN A 182 3.72 -0.73 -8.21
CA GLN A 182 4.55 -1.86 -8.60
C GLN A 182 3.83 -3.17 -8.25
N LEU A 183 3.91 -4.13 -9.17
CA LEU A 183 3.41 -5.49 -8.93
C LEU A 183 4.49 -6.29 -8.20
N VAL A 184 4.16 -6.80 -7.03
CA VAL A 184 5.01 -7.71 -6.24
C VAL A 184 4.28 -9.04 -6.02
N ARG A 185 5.06 -10.09 -5.79
CA ARG A 185 4.48 -11.39 -5.42
C ARG A 185 3.78 -11.25 -4.06
N SER A 186 2.55 -11.76 -3.98
CA SER A 186 1.80 -11.76 -2.72
C SER A 186 2.48 -12.66 -1.67
N PRO A 187 2.37 -12.34 -0.38
CA PRO A 187 2.73 -13.28 0.67
C PRO A 187 1.96 -14.59 0.52
N GLY A 188 2.64 -15.72 0.77
CA GLY A 188 2.02 -17.03 0.64
C GLY A 188 3.05 -18.12 0.36
N VAL A 189 2.56 -19.30 -0.01
CA VAL A 189 3.39 -20.45 -0.35
C VAL A 189 3.30 -20.73 -1.83
N TYR A 190 4.45 -20.78 -2.49
CA TYR A 190 4.56 -21.04 -3.92
C TYR A 190 5.22 -22.38 -4.12
N TYR A 191 4.55 -23.27 -4.79
CA TYR A 191 5.06 -24.61 -5.11
C TYR A 191 5.56 -24.64 -6.55
N LYS A 192 6.72 -25.25 -6.76
CA LYS A 192 7.27 -25.55 -8.07
C LYS A 192 7.54 -27.04 -8.18
N LYS A 193 7.40 -27.53 -9.40
CA LYS A 193 7.79 -28.89 -9.79
C LYS A 193 8.73 -28.76 -10.96
N GLU A 194 9.94 -29.28 -10.81
CA GLU A 194 10.95 -29.28 -11.84
C GLU A 194 11.40 -30.72 -12.13
N MET A 195 11.95 -30.96 -13.31
CA MET A 195 12.55 -32.24 -13.64
C MET A 195 14.08 -32.11 -13.60
N ASP A 196 14.71 -33.00 -12.88
CA ASP A 196 16.15 -33.09 -12.88
C ASP A 196 16.68 -33.57 -14.22
N THR A 197 17.98 -33.41 -14.46
CA THR A 197 18.70 -33.90 -15.64
C THR A 197 18.56 -35.40 -15.89
N PHE A 198 18.26 -36.17 -14.84
CA PHE A 198 17.99 -37.61 -14.87
C PHE A 198 16.49 -37.97 -15.04
N GLY A 199 15.61 -36.98 -15.27
CA GLY A 199 14.18 -37.22 -15.45
C GLY A 199 13.41 -37.48 -14.16
N LYS A 200 14.00 -37.23 -12.97
CA LYS A 200 13.33 -37.34 -11.68
C LYS A 200 12.64 -36.03 -11.34
N GLU A 201 11.45 -36.14 -10.75
CA GLU A 201 10.70 -34.97 -10.30
C GLU A 201 11.26 -34.44 -8.98
N ILE A 202 11.60 -33.16 -8.97
CA ILE A 202 12.02 -32.41 -7.79
C ILE A 202 10.92 -31.40 -7.46
N TYR A 203 10.61 -31.29 -6.20
CA TYR A 203 9.62 -30.37 -5.69
C TYR A 203 10.29 -29.29 -4.84
N SER A 204 9.95 -28.04 -5.10
CA SER A 204 10.37 -26.93 -4.25
C SER A 204 9.17 -26.13 -3.77
N ALA A 205 9.28 -25.61 -2.57
CA ALA A 205 8.28 -24.73 -1.98
C ALA A 205 8.95 -23.47 -1.43
N GLN A 206 8.44 -22.31 -1.80
CA GLN A 206 8.95 -21.03 -1.35
C GLN A 206 7.91 -20.36 -0.47
N LEU A 207 8.22 -20.16 0.79
CA LEU A 207 7.40 -19.41 1.74
C LEU A 207 7.81 -17.94 1.71
N ILE A 208 6.89 -17.10 1.31
CA ILE A 208 7.05 -15.65 1.32
C ILE A 208 6.17 -15.08 2.44
N PRO A 209 6.74 -14.66 3.59
CA PRO A 209 5.98 -14.04 4.64
C PRO A 209 5.61 -12.60 4.27
N ASN A 210 4.62 -12.04 4.95
CA ASN A 210 4.30 -10.62 4.85
C ASN A 210 5.47 -9.74 5.34
N ARG A 211 6.18 -10.21 6.37
CA ARG A 211 7.34 -9.54 6.95
C ARG A 211 8.33 -10.59 7.45
N GLY A 212 9.60 -10.47 7.09
CA GLY A 212 10.65 -11.36 7.55
C GLY A 212 11.42 -12.04 6.41
N ALA A 213 12.26 -13.02 6.76
CA ALA A 213 13.07 -13.78 5.81
C ALA A 213 12.22 -14.81 5.04
N TRP A 214 12.60 -15.06 3.79
CA TRP A 214 12.00 -16.12 2.99
C TRP A 214 12.57 -17.47 3.39
N ILE A 215 11.72 -18.49 3.33
CA ILE A 215 12.11 -19.88 3.57
C ILE A 215 11.92 -20.63 2.27
N GLU A 216 12.99 -21.29 1.82
CA GLU A 216 12.96 -22.13 0.64
C GLU A 216 13.18 -23.58 1.05
N LEU A 217 12.26 -24.43 0.61
CA LEU A 217 12.27 -25.87 0.85
C LEU A 217 12.51 -26.56 -0.49
N GLU A 218 13.53 -27.36 -0.60
CA GLU A 218 13.84 -28.11 -1.81
C GLU A 218 13.97 -29.59 -1.51
N THR A 219 13.46 -30.42 -2.42
CA THR A 219 13.59 -31.88 -2.32
C THR A 219 14.74 -32.33 -3.22
N ASP A 220 15.74 -32.98 -2.65
CA ASP A 220 16.85 -33.57 -3.40
C ASP A 220 16.41 -34.81 -4.20
N ALA A 221 17.23 -35.23 -5.15
CA ALA A 221 17.01 -36.44 -5.95
C ALA A 221 16.84 -37.73 -5.09
N ASN A 222 17.34 -37.75 -3.87
CA ASN A 222 17.21 -38.84 -2.91
C ASN A 222 15.94 -38.76 -2.04
N GLY A 223 15.10 -37.72 -2.23
CA GLY A 223 13.91 -37.49 -1.42
C GLY A 223 14.16 -36.80 -0.08
N VAL A 224 15.37 -36.28 0.13
CA VAL A 224 15.71 -35.50 1.33
C VAL A 224 15.25 -34.07 1.10
N VAL A 225 14.57 -33.51 2.11
CA VAL A 225 14.15 -32.12 2.10
C VAL A 225 15.22 -31.26 2.77
N SER A 226 15.71 -30.27 2.05
CA SER A 226 16.60 -29.22 2.55
C SER A 226 15.84 -27.91 2.75
N VAL A 227 16.27 -27.10 3.70
CA VAL A 227 15.66 -25.81 4.06
C VAL A 227 16.73 -24.73 4.01
#